data_a2e57426ef46a28140ee0c52f9f37c03
#
_entry.id   a2e57426ef46a28140ee0c52f9f37c03
#
_cell.length_a   1.000
_cell.length_b   1.000
_cell.length_c   1.000
_cell.angle_alpha   90.00
_cell.angle_beta   90.00
_cell.angle_gamma   90.00
#
_symmetry.space_group_name_H-M   'P 1'
#
loop_
_entity.id
_entity.type
_entity.pdbx_description
1 polymer ?
#
loop_
_entity_poly.entity_id
_entity_poly.type
_entity_poly.pdbx_seq_one_letter_code
_entity_poly.pdbx_strand_id
1 'polypeptide(L)'
;VTQKQVADTAASATVRRLVALALRHEGSVALWRLPHAAAPVLLLSLRPLHLSGLPPSLEPTAPAGFAFYPFQDGDTAEAMLLPADVVLDFSAGQQLSLSHALPVEAVAAVQRVIHETTEPEQLAWHVSPQPLPATTDRGGYETLVAQAVGAIRAGQMTKVVSSRAALRPLPAGFDTLKAFDELCRQHPRAFVSLVSAPQAGTWLGATPEVLVETDGAEFRTMALAGTQPLTPDITANSAMWRQKDIEEQAMVGRYVVGCFKQLRIRDYDETGPKTVQAGNLLHLRTEFRVDLKRVTSPTFATDMLRLLHPTSAVGGMPREAALGFLQRHEGYDRTYYSGFLGPVNLPAPGTSRLFVNLRCMQLRPTEAILYAGTGLTTESDPAKEWQETEMKLRTVGSVLDE
;
A
#
# COMPACT_ATOMS: atom_id res chain seq x y z
N VAL A 1 -19.74 -15.42 -14.21
CA VAL A 1 -18.99 -14.25 -14.71
C VAL A 1 -17.59 -14.75 -15.01
N THR A 2 -17.25 -14.88 -16.29
CA THR A 2 -15.98 -15.43 -16.76
C THR A 2 -14.84 -14.44 -16.44
N GLN A 3 -13.65 -14.95 -16.03
CA GLN A 3 -12.43 -14.18 -15.75
C GLN A 3 -12.07 -13.11 -16.82
N LYS A 4 -12.58 -13.24 -18.03
CA LYS A 4 -12.36 -12.32 -19.15
C LYS A 4 -13.09 -10.97 -19.02
N GLN A 5 -14.20 -10.89 -18.25
CA GLN A 5 -14.97 -9.64 -18.07
C GLN A 5 -14.40 -8.68 -17.02
N VAL A 6 -13.53 -9.15 -16.11
CA VAL A 6 -12.91 -8.30 -15.08
C VAL A 6 -11.68 -7.57 -15.63
N ALA A 7 -10.98 -8.14 -16.60
CA ALA A 7 -9.73 -7.61 -17.15
C ALA A 7 -9.91 -6.29 -17.94
N ASP A 8 -11.05 -6.08 -18.58
CA ASP A 8 -11.26 -4.90 -19.43
C ASP A 8 -11.85 -3.68 -18.69
N THR A 9 -12.10 -3.76 -17.39
CA THR A 9 -12.88 -2.75 -16.65
C THR A 9 -12.11 -1.45 -16.42
N ALA A 10 -10.86 -1.51 -15.96
CA ALA A 10 -10.06 -0.32 -15.71
C ALA A 10 -9.55 0.33 -17.00
N ALA A 11 -9.23 -0.47 -18.01
CA ALA A 11 -8.80 0.02 -19.32
C ALA A 11 -9.97 0.46 -20.23
N SER A 12 -11.23 0.42 -19.75
CA SER A 12 -12.40 0.83 -20.56
C SER A 12 -12.31 2.29 -21.02
N ALA A 13 -12.91 2.60 -22.17
CA ALA A 13 -12.91 3.95 -22.74
C ALA A 13 -13.52 4.98 -21.77
N THR A 14 -14.55 4.61 -21.02
CA THR A 14 -15.17 5.50 -20.02
C THR A 14 -14.23 5.82 -18.87
N VAL A 15 -13.51 4.82 -18.32
CA VAL A 15 -12.51 5.05 -17.27
C VAL A 15 -11.39 5.96 -17.79
N ARG A 16 -10.88 5.70 -19.00
CA ARG A 16 -9.83 6.54 -19.60
C ARG A 16 -10.27 8.00 -19.73
N ARG A 17 -11.51 8.24 -20.20
CA ARG A 17 -12.03 9.61 -20.33
C ARG A 17 -12.20 10.29 -18.98
N LEU A 18 -12.69 9.59 -17.95
CA LEU A 18 -12.83 10.11 -16.59
C LEU A 18 -11.47 10.43 -15.97
N VAL A 19 -10.50 9.54 -16.14
CA VAL A 19 -9.11 9.78 -15.70
C VAL A 19 -8.50 10.98 -16.44
N ALA A 20 -8.68 11.05 -17.77
CA ALA A 20 -8.20 12.20 -18.55
C ALA A 20 -8.83 13.52 -18.11
N LEU A 21 -10.13 13.52 -17.75
CA LEU A 21 -10.78 14.70 -17.18
C LEU A 21 -10.09 15.15 -15.88
N ALA A 22 -9.83 14.24 -14.95
CA ALA A 22 -9.16 14.57 -13.69
C ALA A 22 -7.75 15.11 -13.93
N LEU A 23 -6.93 14.41 -14.73
CA LEU A 23 -5.54 14.79 -15.00
C LEU A 23 -5.41 16.14 -15.70
N ARG A 24 -6.32 16.49 -16.63
CA ARG A 24 -6.34 17.82 -17.28
C ARG A 24 -6.58 18.98 -16.34
N HIS A 25 -7.26 18.76 -15.23
CA HIS A 25 -7.57 19.75 -14.21
C HIS A 25 -6.68 19.65 -12.97
N GLU A 26 -5.50 19.04 -13.11
CA GLU A 26 -4.57 18.78 -11.99
C GLU A 26 -5.23 18.05 -10.81
N GLY A 27 -6.33 17.35 -11.09
CA GLY A 27 -7.03 16.51 -10.13
C GLY A 27 -6.26 15.23 -9.83
N SER A 28 -6.66 14.52 -8.79
CA SER A 28 -6.03 13.26 -8.40
C SER A 28 -6.90 12.05 -8.72
N VAL A 29 -6.25 10.93 -8.92
CA VAL A 29 -6.87 9.65 -9.28
C VAL A 29 -6.47 8.60 -8.27
N ALA A 30 -7.43 7.83 -7.76
CA ALA A 30 -7.20 6.57 -7.07
C ALA A 30 -8.06 5.48 -7.70
N LEU A 31 -7.43 4.42 -8.15
CA LEU A 31 -8.08 3.23 -8.67
C LEU A 31 -7.60 2.04 -7.86
N TRP A 32 -8.51 1.25 -7.31
CA TRP A 32 -8.14 0.11 -6.49
C TRP A 32 -9.08 -1.06 -6.63
N ARG A 33 -8.55 -2.25 -6.35
CA ARG A 33 -9.32 -3.47 -6.16
C ARG A 33 -8.97 -4.09 -4.81
N LEU A 34 -9.98 -4.30 -3.97
CA LEU A 34 -9.82 -4.96 -2.68
C LEU A 34 -9.44 -6.45 -2.86
N PRO A 35 -8.75 -7.05 -1.87
CA PRO A 35 -8.49 -8.48 -1.88
C PRO A 35 -9.79 -9.28 -2.10
N HIS A 36 -9.74 -10.26 -2.99
CA HIS A 36 -10.88 -11.11 -3.37
C HIS A 36 -12.07 -10.38 -4.02
N ALA A 37 -12.04 -9.07 -4.20
CA ALA A 37 -13.09 -8.37 -4.94
C ALA A 37 -13.03 -8.72 -6.43
N ALA A 38 -14.21 -8.84 -7.03
CA ALA A 38 -14.35 -9.15 -8.46
C ALA A 38 -14.04 -7.93 -9.35
N ALA A 39 -14.23 -6.72 -8.83
CA ALA A 39 -14.15 -5.50 -9.63
C ALA A 39 -13.47 -4.36 -8.85
N PRO A 40 -12.86 -3.40 -9.55
CA PRO A 40 -12.23 -2.24 -8.96
C PRO A 40 -13.23 -1.13 -8.60
N VAL A 41 -12.70 -0.10 -7.92
CA VAL A 41 -13.36 1.17 -7.65
C VAL A 41 -12.44 2.28 -8.13
N LEU A 42 -12.98 3.25 -8.88
CA LEU A 42 -12.30 4.48 -9.30
C LEU A 42 -12.81 5.64 -8.45
N LEU A 43 -11.88 6.43 -7.90
CA LEU A 43 -12.13 7.70 -7.25
C LEU A 43 -11.36 8.80 -7.98
N LEU A 44 -12.05 9.89 -8.28
CA LEU A 44 -11.44 11.12 -8.78
C LEU A 44 -11.64 12.23 -7.73
N SER A 45 -10.56 12.94 -7.44
CA SER A 45 -10.57 14.17 -6.67
C SER A 45 -10.36 15.33 -7.64
N LEU A 46 -11.38 16.15 -7.82
CA LEU A 46 -11.39 17.29 -8.77
C LEU A 46 -11.16 18.62 -8.08
N ARG A 47 -11.15 18.63 -6.75
CA ARG A 47 -10.84 19.80 -5.92
C ARG A 47 -9.37 19.80 -5.51
N PRO A 48 -8.79 20.99 -5.18
CA PRO A 48 -7.43 21.06 -4.65
C PRO A 48 -7.25 20.19 -3.41
N LEU A 49 -6.11 19.48 -3.35
CA LEU A 49 -5.74 18.66 -2.20
C LEU A 49 -5.18 19.53 -1.08
N HIS A 50 -5.55 19.19 0.14
CA HIS A 50 -4.89 19.69 1.33
C HIS A 50 -3.92 18.63 1.83
N LEU A 51 -2.65 19.00 1.91
CA LEU A 51 -1.63 18.17 2.56
C LEU A 51 -1.76 18.31 4.07
N SER A 52 -1.56 17.22 4.78
CA SER A 52 -1.58 17.18 6.25
C SER A 52 -0.38 16.41 6.76
N GLY A 53 0.23 16.87 7.85
CA GLY A 53 1.25 16.11 8.56
C GLY A 53 0.67 14.96 9.41
N LEU A 54 -0.64 14.84 9.50
CA LEU A 54 -1.32 13.86 10.35
C LEU A 54 -2.03 12.78 9.52
N PRO A 55 -2.08 11.54 10.01
CA PRO A 55 -2.94 10.50 9.44
C PRO A 55 -4.40 10.92 9.40
N PRO A 56 -5.19 10.43 8.42
CA PRO A 56 -6.61 10.75 8.34
C PRO A 56 -7.36 10.21 9.56
N SER A 57 -8.42 10.93 9.95
CA SER A 57 -9.38 10.42 10.92
C SER A 57 -10.21 9.31 10.29
N LEU A 58 -10.44 8.22 11.05
CA LEU A 58 -11.25 7.07 10.63
C LEU A 58 -12.65 7.08 11.26
N GLU A 59 -13.00 8.13 12.01
CA GLU A 59 -14.32 8.28 12.58
C GLU A 59 -15.39 8.41 11.48
N PRO A 60 -16.61 7.89 11.71
CA PRO A 60 -17.70 7.95 10.73
C PRO A 60 -18.08 9.36 10.26
N THR A 61 -17.77 10.36 11.08
CA THR A 61 -18.04 11.79 10.79
C THR A 61 -16.94 12.45 9.98
N ALA A 62 -15.79 11.80 9.81
CA ALA A 62 -14.68 12.33 9.02
C ALA A 62 -14.97 12.26 7.51
N PRO A 63 -14.32 13.11 6.70
CA PRO A 63 -14.50 13.10 5.25
C PRO A 63 -14.20 11.74 4.63
N ALA A 64 -15.03 11.33 3.66
CA ALA A 64 -14.76 10.16 2.83
C ALA A 64 -13.73 10.47 1.75
N GLY A 65 -12.84 9.52 1.48
CA GLY A 65 -11.80 9.70 0.46
C GLY A 65 -10.87 8.51 0.33
N PHE A 66 -9.76 8.73 -0.36
CA PHE A 66 -8.68 7.76 -0.46
C PHE A 66 -7.42 8.34 0.19
N ALA A 67 -6.94 7.68 1.25
CA ALA A 67 -5.72 8.09 1.95
C ALA A 67 -4.48 7.64 1.17
N PHE A 68 -3.47 8.51 1.08
CA PHE A 68 -2.14 8.18 0.61
C PHE A 68 -1.11 8.86 1.52
N TYR A 69 -0.46 8.07 2.37
CA TYR A 69 0.38 8.54 3.47
C TYR A 69 1.82 8.07 3.31
N PRO A 70 2.82 8.96 3.49
CA PRO A 70 4.23 8.61 3.33
C PRO A 70 4.75 7.72 4.48
N PHE A 71 5.97 7.18 4.32
CA PHE A 71 6.63 6.38 5.34
C PHE A 71 7.03 7.21 6.57
N GLN A 72 7.51 8.43 6.34
CA GLN A 72 7.92 9.31 7.44
C GLN A 72 6.72 10.07 7.99
N ASP A 73 6.57 10.06 9.31
CA ASP A 73 5.66 10.91 10.06
C ASP A 73 6.27 12.29 10.29
N GLY A 74 5.42 13.28 10.56
CA GLY A 74 5.83 14.59 11.06
C GLY A 74 5.25 15.76 10.28
N ASP A 75 5.56 16.97 10.70
CA ASP A 75 4.98 18.22 10.17
C ASP A 75 5.33 18.48 8.69
N THR A 76 6.34 17.79 8.16
CA THR A 76 6.76 17.87 6.75
C THR A 76 6.21 16.73 5.90
N ALA A 77 5.44 15.79 6.48
CA ALA A 77 4.86 14.69 5.74
C ALA A 77 3.82 15.19 4.73
N GLU A 78 3.99 14.81 3.47
CA GLU A 78 3.04 15.12 2.39
C GLU A 78 1.90 14.09 2.36
N ALA A 79 1.18 13.99 3.48
CA ALA A 79 0.04 13.11 3.61
C ALA A 79 -1.17 13.65 2.87
N MET A 80 -1.85 12.79 2.14
CA MET A 80 -3.01 13.16 1.34
C MET A 80 -4.23 12.35 1.73
N LEU A 81 -5.38 13.03 1.80
CA LEU A 81 -6.69 12.41 1.68
C LEU A 81 -7.32 12.96 0.40
N LEU A 82 -7.39 12.13 -0.65
CA LEU A 82 -8.06 12.47 -1.90
C LEU A 82 -9.57 12.46 -1.65
N PRO A 83 -10.26 13.62 -1.71
CA PRO A 83 -11.70 13.67 -1.50
C PRO A 83 -12.46 12.78 -2.51
N ALA A 84 -13.51 12.12 -2.04
CA ALA A 84 -14.39 11.32 -2.89
C ALA A 84 -15.34 12.21 -3.70
N ASP A 85 -14.81 12.94 -4.69
CA ASP A 85 -15.59 13.85 -5.52
C ASP A 85 -16.41 13.09 -6.56
N VAL A 86 -15.79 12.12 -7.21
CA VAL A 86 -16.42 11.16 -8.13
C VAL A 86 -16.00 9.76 -7.73
N VAL A 87 -16.95 8.88 -7.50
CA VAL A 87 -16.69 7.46 -7.22
C VAL A 87 -17.45 6.62 -8.21
N LEU A 88 -16.76 5.75 -8.95
CA LEU A 88 -17.33 4.77 -9.84
C LEU A 88 -17.01 3.36 -9.30
N ASP A 89 -18.04 2.68 -8.79
CA ASP A 89 -17.94 1.34 -8.26
C ASP A 89 -18.42 0.32 -9.30
N PHE A 90 -17.50 -0.48 -9.77
CA PHE A 90 -17.81 -1.50 -10.79
C PHE A 90 -18.41 -2.77 -10.19
N SER A 91 -18.27 -3.01 -8.87
CA SER A 91 -18.85 -4.16 -8.19
C SER A 91 -20.39 -4.07 -8.10
N ALA A 92 -20.91 -2.84 -8.04
CA ALA A 92 -22.34 -2.53 -7.93
C ALA A 92 -23.02 -2.27 -9.30
N GLY A 93 -22.50 -2.82 -10.39
CA GLY A 93 -23.06 -2.62 -11.74
C GLY A 93 -22.72 -1.25 -12.32
N GLN A 94 -21.54 -0.73 -12.07
CA GLN A 94 -21.06 0.60 -12.48
C GLN A 94 -21.84 1.76 -11.83
N GLN A 95 -22.00 1.69 -10.52
CA GLN A 95 -22.64 2.76 -9.76
C GLN A 95 -21.75 3.99 -9.70
N LEU A 96 -22.23 5.11 -10.24
CA LEU A 96 -21.59 6.43 -10.15
C LEU A 96 -22.17 7.20 -8.97
N SER A 97 -21.27 7.71 -8.12
CA SER A 97 -21.60 8.65 -7.04
C SER A 97 -20.84 9.95 -7.22
N LEU A 98 -21.51 11.08 -7.07
CA LEU A 98 -20.94 12.42 -7.15
C LEU A 98 -21.09 13.13 -5.81
N SER A 99 -20.04 13.82 -5.37
CA SER A 99 -20.08 14.63 -4.17
C SER A 99 -20.98 15.85 -4.35
N HIS A 100 -21.81 16.15 -3.35
CA HIS A 100 -22.59 17.38 -3.30
C HIS A 100 -21.73 18.66 -3.21
N ALA A 101 -20.46 18.52 -2.86
CA ALA A 101 -19.53 19.65 -2.78
C ALA A 101 -18.89 20.01 -4.13
N LEU A 102 -19.17 19.24 -5.21
CA LEU A 102 -18.67 19.56 -6.55
C LEU A 102 -19.41 20.77 -7.14
N PRO A 103 -18.67 21.68 -7.82
CA PRO A 103 -19.29 22.73 -8.63
C PRO A 103 -20.16 22.14 -9.75
N VAL A 104 -21.21 22.87 -10.12
CA VAL A 104 -22.16 22.44 -11.17
C VAL A 104 -21.45 22.17 -12.49
N GLU A 105 -20.44 22.96 -12.84
CA GLU A 105 -19.61 22.81 -14.05
C GLU A 105 -18.82 21.49 -14.04
N ALA A 106 -18.29 21.10 -12.88
CA ALA A 106 -17.57 19.82 -12.73
C ALA A 106 -18.52 18.63 -12.86
N VAL A 107 -19.72 18.71 -12.26
CA VAL A 107 -20.77 17.69 -12.42
C VAL A 107 -21.15 17.53 -13.90
N ALA A 108 -21.39 18.67 -14.59
CA ALA A 108 -21.74 18.67 -16.02
C ALA A 108 -20.60 18.09 -16.89
N ALA A 109 -19.34 18.37 -16.54
CA ALA A 109 -18.18 17.82 -17.24
C ALA A 109 -18.10 16.28 -17.09
N VAL A 110 -18.28 15.76 -15.85
CA VAL A 110 -18.32 14.31 -15.59
C VAL A 110 -19.45 13.64 -16.38
N GLN A 111 -20.68 14.20 -16.34
CA GLN A 111 -21.82 13.65 -17.06
C GLN A 111 -21.58 13.64 -18.58
N ARG A 112 -21.01 14.69 -19.15
CA ARG A 112 -20.65 14.76 -20.57
C ARG A 112 -19.68 13.62 -20.94
N VAL A 113 -18.58 13.47 -20.19
CA VAL A 113 -17.55 12.48 -20.45
C VAL A 113 -18.09 11.04 -20.42
N ILE A 114 -19.06 10.74 -19.57
CA ILE A 114 -19.70 9.41 -19.50
C ILE A 114 -20.46 9.09 -20.79
N HIS A 115 -21.11 10.08 -21.40
CA HIS A 115 -21.90 9.91 -22.61
C HIS A 115 -21.12 10.12 -23.92
N GLU A 116 -19.85 10.57 -23.84
CA GLU A 116 -18.99 10.71 -25.00
C GLU A 116 -18.63 9.33 -25.58
N THR A 117 -18.48 9.30 -26.92
CA THR A 117 -18.07 8.08 -27.67
C THR A 117 -16.69 8.23 -28.30
N THR A 118 -16.04 9.40 -28.14
CA THR A 118 -14.71 9.67 -28.68
C THR A 118 -13.66 8.80 -28.00
N GLU A 119 -12.66 8.35 -28.77
CA GLU A 119 -11.49 7.69 -28.20
C GLU A 119 -10.78 8.64 -27.23
N PRO A 120 -10.39 8.15 -26.05
CA PRO A 120 -9.68 8.96 -25.08
C PRO A 120 -8.25 9.25 -25.55
N GLU A 121 -7.79 10.48 -25.33
CA GLU A 121 -6.40 10.88 -25.56
C GLU A 121 -5.43 10.06 -24.70
N GLN A 122 -4.16 10.12 -25.03
CA GLN A 122 -3.10 9.56 -24.20
C GLN A 122 -3.14 10.22 -22.81
N LEU A 123 -3.13 9.41 -21.74
CA LEU A 123 -3.22 9.89 -20.39
C LEU A 123 -1.89 10.54 -19.94
N ALA A 124 -1.95 11.81 -19.57
CA ALA A 124 -0.82 12.55 -19.02
C ALA A 124 -0.73 12.37 -17.49
N TRP A 125 -0.23 11.23 -17.04
CA TRP A 125 -0.09 10.91 -15.63
C TRP A 125 0.82 11.90 -14.89
N HIS A 126 0.51 12.19 -13.62
CA HIS A 126 1.36 13.04 -12.80
C HIS A 126 2.74 12.42 -12.60
N VAL A 127 3.76 13.25 -12.73
CA VAL A 127 5.15 12.90 -12.46
C VAL A 127 5.54 13.51 -11.11
N SER A 128 6.14 12.73 -10.24
CA SER A 128 6.60 13.23 -8.94
C SER A 128 7.62 14.37 -9.14
N PRO A 129 7.51 15.47 -8.39
CA PRO A 129 8.49 16.55 -8.39
C PRO A 129 9.81 16.15 -7.72
N GLN A 130 9.83 15.10 -6.94
CA GLN A 130 11.03 14.63 -6.26
C GLN A 130 12.04 14.06 -7.24
N PRO A 131 13.36 14.23 -7.00
CA PRO A 131 14.40 13.61 -7.83
C PRO A 131 14.31 12.09 -7.79
N LEU A 132 14.98 11.43 -8.74
CA LEU A 132 15.13 9.97 -8.68
C LEU A 132 15.89 9.57 -7.42
N PRO A 133 15.45 8.54 -6.70
CA PRO A 133 16.17 8.06 -5.54
C PRO A 133 17.50 7.44 -5.94
N ALA A 134 18.47 7.48 -5.04
CA ALA A 134 19.69 6.71 -5.19
C ALA A 134 19.34 5.23 -5.26
N THR A 135 19.84 4.54 -6.28
CA THR A 135 19.71 3.10 -6.41
C THR A 135 20.86 2.40 -5.71
N THR A 136 20.57 1.28 -5.09
CA THR A 136 21.56 0.49 -4.38
C THR A 136 21.79 -0.81 -5.15
N ASP A 137 23.03 -1.04 -5.57
CA ASP A 137 23.45 -2.28 -6.17
C ASP A 137 23.58 -3.40 -5.12
N ARG A 138 23.93 -4.60 -5.58
CA ARG A 138 24.07 -5.76 -4.70
C ARG A 138 25.10 -5.53 -3.59
N GLY A 139 26.26 -5.02 -3.93
CA GLY A 139 27.36 -4.80 -2.96
C GLY A 139 26.97 -3.75 -1.89
N GLY A 140 26.34 -2.66 -2.32
CA GLY A 140 25.83 -1.64 -1.42
C GLY A 140 24.74 -2.14 -0.48
N TYR A 141 23.79 -2.95 -1.00
CA TYR A 141 22.75 -3.53 -0.15
C TYR A 141 23.30 -4.58 0.83
N GLU A 142 24.19 -5.45 0.39
CA GLU A 142 24.85 -6.43 1.26
C GLU A 142 25.68 -5.73 2.37
N THR A 143 26.29 -4.59 2.06
CA THR A 143 26.99 -3.75 3.05
C THR A 143 26.00 -3.16 4.08
N LEU A 144 24.86 -2.61 3.63
CA LEU A 144 23.82 -2.12 4.50
C LEU A 144 23.29 -3.21 5.45
N VAL A 145 23.06 -4.42 4.93
CA VAL A 145 22.64 -5.57 5.74
C VAL A 145 23.69 -5.90 6.80
N ALA A 146 24.98 -5.96 6.42
CA ALA A 146 26.07 -6.25 7.36
C ALA A 146 26.16 -5.18 8.48
N GLN A 147 26.01 -3.90 8.15
CA GLN A 147 25.96 -2.81 9.13
C GLN A 147 24.76 -2.95 10.08
N ALA A 148 23.58 -3.28 9.55
CA ALA A 148 22.39 -3.50 10.35
C ALA A 148 22.56 -4.68 11.32
N VAL A 149 23.07 -5.81 10.86
CA VAL A 149 23.37 -6.98 11.70
C VAL A 149 24.37 -6.62 12.79
N GLY A 150 25.42 -5.83 12.45
CA GLY A 150 26.39 -5.33 13.43
C GLY A 150 25.76 -4.46 14.51
N ALA A 151 24.87 -3.52 14.13
CA ALA A 151 24.15 -2.66 15.07
C ALA A 151 23.18 -3.46 15.97
N ILE A 152 22.51 -4.48 15.42
CA ILE A 152 21.62 -5.37 16.17
C ILE A 152 22.45 -6.20 17.19
N ARG A 153 23.58 -6.77 16.78
CA ARG A 153 24.48 -7.51 17.68
C ARG A 153 25.06 -6.64 18.78
N ALA A 154 25.28 -5.36 18.50
CA ALA A 154 25.71 -4.36 19.49
C ALA A 154 24.56 -3.90 20.42
N GLY A 155 23.35 -4.44 20.29
CA GLY A 155 22.22 -4.12 21.17
C GLY A 155 21.56 -2.76 20.90
N GLN A 156 21.87 -2.10 19.79
CA GLN A 156 21.25 -0.81 19.44
C GLN A 156 19.76 -0.95 19.08
N MET A 157 19.38 -2.10 18.50
CA MET A 157 18.01 -2.46 18.16
C MET A 157 17.88 -3.99 18.07
N THR A 158 16.66 -4.50 18.01
CA THR A 158 16.40 -5.96 17.89
C THR A 158 16.05 -6.37 16.47
N LYS A 159 15.50 -5.44 15.66
CA LYS A 159 15.10 -5.64 14.29
C LYS A 159 15.15 -4.31 13.54
N VAL A 160 15.54 -4.34 12.27
CA VAL A 160 15.32 -3.23 11.33
C VAL A 160 14.89 -3.78 9.97
N VAL A 161 14.08 -3.02 9.24
CA VAL A 161 13.65 -3.41 7.89
C VAL A 161 14.30 -2.47 6.90
N SER A 162 15.43 -2.90 6.33
CA SER A 162 16.12 -2.15 5.28
C SER A 162 15.44 -2.35 3.93
N SER A 163 15.60 -1.37 3.05
CA SER A 163 15.05 -1.42 1.70
C SER A 163 15.99 -0.85 0.65
N ARG A 164 15.62 -1.01 -0.60
CA ARG A 164 16.31 -0.43 -1.74
C ARG A 164 15.34 -0.05 -2.85
N ALA A 165 15.76 0.90 -3.66
CA ALA A 165 15.12 1.28 -4.91
C ALA A 165 15.86 0.65 -6.10
N ALA A 166 15.13 0.24 -7.13
CA ALA A 166 15.67 -0.28 -8.38
C ALA A 166 14.98 0.39 -9.57
N LEU A 167 15.74 0.88 -10.54
CA LEU A 167 15.22 1.46 -11.76
C LEU A 167 15.01 0.37 -12.83
N ARG A 168 13.89 0.44 -13.53
CA ARG A 168 13.55 -0.40 -14.67
C ARG A 168 12.99 0.49 -15.80
N PRO A 169 13.47 0.36 -17.04
CA PRO A 169 12.88 1.08 -18.16
C PRO A 169 11.43 0.66 -18.36
N LEU A 170 10.57 1.59 -18.75
CA LEU A 170 9.21 1.28 -19.19
C LEU A 170 9.25 0.71 -20.62
N PRO A 171 8.48 -0.34 -20.92
CA PRO A 171 8.31 -0.82 -22.29
C PRO A 171 7.74 0.25 -23.19
N ALA A 172 8.06 0.19 -24.48
CA ALA A 172 7.46 1.08 -25.47
C ALA A 172 5.93 0.88 -25.50
N GLY A 173 5.18 1.99 -25.37
CA GLY A 173 3.71 1.92 -25.34
C GLY A 173 3.13 1.41 -24.03
N PHE A 174 3.90 1.45 -22.93
CA PHE A 174 3.41 1.05 -21.60
C PHE A 174 2.10 1.75 -21.25
N ASP A 175 1.10 0.96 -20.88
CA ASP A 175 -0.23 1.43 -20.52
C ASP A 175 -0.52 1.16 -19.05
N THR A 176 -0.56 2.21 -18.24
CA THR A 176 -0.72 2.14 -16.79
C THR A 176 -2.04 1.45 -16.36
N LEU A 177 -3.13 1.66 -17.09
CA LEU A 177 -4.43 1.03 -16.76
C LEU A 177 -4.43 -0.46 -17.10
N LYS A 178 -3.81 -0.85 -18.22
CA LYS A 178 -3.62 -2.27 -18.54
C LYS A 178 -2.71 -2.96 -17.54
N ALA A 179 -1.64 -2.30 -17.11
CA ALA A 179 -0.76 -2.82 -16.07
C ALA A 179 -1.50 -3.01 -14.73
N PHE A 180 -2.40 -2.10 -14.36
CA PHE A 180 -3.29 -2.27 -13.21
C PHE A 180 -4.19 -3.50 -13.35
N ASP A 181 -4.86 -3.68 -14.50
CA ASP A 181 -5.73 -4.84 -14.77
C ASP A 181 -4.93 -6.15 -14.71
N GLU A 182 -3.71 -6.16 -15.25
CA GLU A 182 -2.83 -7.32 -15.20
C GLU A 182 -2.40 -7.67 -13.77
N LEU A 183 -2.03 -6.67 -12.94
CA LEU A 183 -1.77 -6.89 -11.51
C LEU A 183 -3.00 -7.44 -10.79
N CYS A 184 -4.20 -6.96 -11.11
CA CYS A 184 -5.43 -7.50 -10.56
C CYS A 184 -5.63 -8.98 -10.91
N ARG A 185 -5.30 -9.37 -12.14
CA ARG A 185 -5.40 -10.75 -12.62
C ARG A 185 -4.37 -11.65 -11.94
N GLN A 186 -3.12 -11.18 -11.83
CA GLN A 186 -2.00 -11.94 -11.24
C GLN A 186 -2.13 -12.09 -9.72
N HIS A 187 -2.68 -11.07 -9.04
CA HIS A 187 -2.69 -10.99 -7.58
C HIS A 187 -4.10 -10.88 -6.97
N PRO A 188 -5.00 -11.88 -7.15
CA PRO A 188 -6.40 -11.79 -6.71
C PRO A 188 -6.57 -11.62 -5.19
N ARG A 189 -5.55 -11.95 -4.40
CA ARG A 189 -5.55 -11.84 -2.93
C ARG A 189 -4.91 -10.57 -2.40
N ALA A 190 -4.32 -9.75 -3.26
CA ALA A 190 -3.69 -8.48 -2.88
C ALA A 190 -4.67 -7.31 -3.01
N PHE A 191 -4.40 -6.26 -2.27
CA PHE A 191 -4.91 -4.93 -2.55
C PHE A 191 -4.10 -4.35 -3.70
N VAL A 192 -4.73 -4.22 -4.87
CA VAL A 192 -4.11 -3.61 -6.04
C VAL A 192 -4.55 -2.15 -6.12
N SER A 193 -3.60 -1.25 -6.32
CA SER A 193 -3.86 0.19 -6.33
C SER A 193 -3.05 0.92 -7.37
N LEU A 194 -3.66 1.92 -7.96
CA LEU A 194 -3.05 2.94 -8.83
C LEU A 194 -3.45 4.31 -8.27
N VAL A 195 -2.47 5.10 -7.85
CA VAL A 195 -2.67 6.46 -7.33
C VAL A 195 -1.87 7.43 -8.17
N SER A 196 -2.49 8.53 -8.59
CA SER A 196 -1.81 9.62 -9.29
C SER A 196 -2.26 10.95 -8.72
N ALA A 197 -1.31 11.72 -8.21
CA ALA A 197 -1.54 13.05 -7.63
C ALA A 197 -0.38 13.99 -7.96
N PRO A 198 -0.61 15.31 -8.13
CA PRO A 198 0.44 16.26 -8.50
C PRO A 198 1.67 16.23 -7.59
N GLN A 199 1.46 16.07 -6.27
CA GLN A 199 2.52 16.09 -5.27
C GLN A 199 3.30 14.77 -5.18
N ALA A 200 2.62 13.63 -5.46
CA ALA A 200 3.20 12.28 -5.30
C ALA A 200 3.70 11.67 -6.61
N GLY A 201 3.21 12.16 -7.75
CA GLY A 201 3.34 11.44 -9.02
C GLY A 201 2.42 10.23 -9.09
N THR A 202 2.80 9.22 -9.85
CA THR A 202 1.98 8.03 -10.12
C THR A 202 2.60 6.79 -9.50
N TRP A 203 1.80 6.07 -8.74
CA TRP A 203 2.17 4.86 -8.01
C TRP A 203 1.26 3.69 -8.37
N LEU A 204 1.85 2.53 -8.60
CA LEU A 204 1.15 1.27 -8.90
C LEU A 204 1.66 0.16 -7.99
N GLY A 205 0.77 -0.63 -7.40
CA GLY A 205 1.19 -1.66 -6.46
C GLY A 205 0.16 -2.77 -6.23
N ALA A 206 0.63 -3.87 -5.60
CA ALA A 206 -0.17 -5.05 -5.23
C ALA A 206 0.27 -5.56 -3.85
N THR A 207 -0.21 -4.91 -2.79
CA THR A 207 0.19 -5.21 -1.41
C THR A 207 -0.69 -6.27 -0.76
N PRO A 208 -0.11 -7.23 0.00
CA PRO A 208 -0.86 -8.21 0.77
C PRO A 208 -1.18 -7.75 2.20
N GLU A 209 -0.62 -6.61 2.67
CA GLU A 209 -0.57 -6.26 4.08
C GLU A 209 -1.61 -5.22 4.47
N VAL A 210 -2.60 -5.65 5.26
CA VAL A 210 -3.57 -4.75 5.89
C VAL A 210 -2.90 -4.04 7.08
N LEU A 211 -2.96 -2.73 7.11
CA LEU A 211 -2.54 -1.94 8.27
C LEU A 211 -3.69 -1.79 9.26
N VAL A 212 -4.83 -1.31 8.79
CA VAL A 212 -6.05 -1.11 9.56
C VAL A 212 -7.26 -1.36 8.68
N GLU A 213 -8.21 -2.11 9.18
CA GLU A 213 -9.54 -2.26 8.59
C GLU A 213 -10.60 -2.01 9.64
N THR A 214 -11.65 -1.27 9.31
CA THR A 214 -12.85 -1.11 10.12
C THR A 214 -14.09 -1.14 9.23
N ASP A 215 -15.18 -1.70 9.74
CA ASP A 215 -16.50 -1.74 9.09
C ASP A 215 -17.60 -1.08 9.95
N GLY A 216 -17.20 -0.32 10.97
CA GLY A 216 -18.07 0.32 11.94
C GLY A 216 -18.46 -0.60 13.11
N ALA A 217 -18.28 -1.90 12.99
CA ALA A 217 -18.57 -2.88 14.07
C ALA A 217 -17.28 -3.48 14.63
N GLU A 218 -16.32 -3.78 13.76
CA GLU A 218 -15.04 -4.40 14.13
C GLU A 218 -13.86 -3.54 13.62
N PHE A 219 -12.79 -3.55 14.40
CA PHE A 219 -11.47 -3.13 14.00
C PHE A 219 -10.61 -4.37 13.76
N ARG A 220 -9.85 -4.38 12.66
CA ARG A 220 -8.94 -5.47 12.31
C ARG A 220 -7.57 -4.91 11.94
N THR A 221 -6.55 -5.65 12.34
CA THR A 221 -5.16 -5.45 11.89
C THR A 221 -4.47 -6.80 11.82
N MET A 222 -3.27 -6.83 11.26
CA MET A 222 -2.48 -8.07 11.17
C MET A 222 -1.01 -7.85 11.46
N ALA A 223 -0.34 -8.91 11.88
CA ALA A 223 1.10 -9.07 11.80
C ALA A 223 1.42 -9.99 10.63
N LEU A 224 2.23 -9.52 9.68
CA LEU A 224 2.67 -10.27 8.51
C LEU A 224 4.20 -10.22 8.43
N ALA A 225 4.86 -11.36 8.58
CA ALA A 225 6.31 -11.45 8.53
C ALA A 225 6.77 -12.85 8.09
N GLY A 226 8.08 -13.00 7.87
CA GLY A 226 8.62 -14.20 7.24
C GLY A 226 8.26 -14.26 5.76
N THR A 227 9.21 -14.72 4.93
CA THR A 227 8.98 -14.82 3.48
C THR A 227 9.69 -16.06 2.94
N GLN A 228 8.96 -16.86 2.16
CA GLN A 228 9.56 -17.93 1.37
C GLN A 228 8.83 -18.07 0.02
N PRO A 229 9.51 -18.57 -1.03
CA PRO A 229 8.90 -18.75 -2.32
C PRO A 229 7.83 -19.86 -2.28
N LEU A 230 6.73 -19.63 -3.00
CA LEU A 230 5.78 -20.68 -3.35
C LEU A 230 6.38 -21.45 -4.53
N THR A 231 6.50 -22.76 -4.39
CA THR A 231 6.96 -23.67 -5.47
C THR A 231 6.01 -24.86 -5.56
N PRO A 232 6.09 -25.70 -6.61
CA PRO A 232 5.28 -26.91 -6.68
C PRO A 232 5.42 -27.82 -5.45
N ASP A 233 6.61 -27.82 -4.83
CA ASP A 233 6.94 -28.66 -3.66
C ASP A 233 6.65 -27.96 -2.32
N ILE A 234 6.56 -26.62 -2.30
CA ILE A 234 6.36 -25.81 -1.09
C ILE A 234 5.07 -25.02 -1.23
N THR A 235 4.03 -25.49 -0.56
CA THR A 235 2.70 -24.88 -0.51
C THR A 235 2.41 -24.31 0.88
N ALA A 236 1.29 -23.62 1.06
CA ALA A 236 0.88 -23.12 2.38
C ALA A 236 0.73 -24.23 3.42
N ASN A 237 0.40 -25.46 3.00
CA ASN A 237 0.20 -26.61 3.90
C ASN A 237 1.49 -27.38 4.19
N SER A 238 2.51 -27.29 3.31
CA SER A 238 3.78 -28.01 3.45
C SER A 238 4.95 -27.11 3.84
N ALA A 239 4.73 -25.80 3.94
CA ALA A 239 5.76 -24.84 4.27
C ALA A 239 6.36 -25.08 5.66
N MET A 240 7.69 -25.22 5.73
CA MET A 240 8.44 -25.25 6.99
C MET A 240 9.15 -23.92 7.18
N TRP A 241 8.95 -23.30 8.35
CA TRP A 241 9.52 -22.01 8.68
C TRP A 241 10.79 -22.16 9.51
N ARG A 242 11.80 -21.35 9.18
CA ARG A 242 13.02 -21.28 9.99
C ARG A 242 12.73 -20.58 11.30
N GLN A 243 13.54 -20.82 12.32
CA GLN A 243 13.44 -20.15 13.62
C GLN A 243 13.43 -18.62 13.47
N LYS A 244 14.30 -18.07 12.60
CA LYS A 244 14.33 -16.62 12.27
C LYS A 244 12.95 -16.09 11.87
N ASP A 245 12.26 -16.79 10.96
CA ASP A 245 10.99 -16.34 10.41
C ASP A 245 9.87 -16.35 11.47
N ILE A 246 9.90 -17.36 12.37
CA ILE A 246 8.97 -17.48 13.50
C ILE A 246 9.23 -16.37 14.52
N GLU A 247 10.49 -16.09 14.84
CA GLU A 247 10.88 -15.01 15.77
C GLU A 247 10.50 -13.64 15.21
N GLU A 248 10.71 -13.40 13.91
CA GLU A 248 10.32 -12.17 13.23
C GLU A 248 8.81 -11.95 13.34
N GLN A 249 8.00 -12.99 13.05
CA GLN A 249 6.56 -12.94 13.17
C GLN A 249 6.12 -12.65 14.63
N ALA A 250 6.74 -13.30 15.59
CA ALA A 250 6.44 -13.07 17.00
C ALA A 250 6.78 -11.64 17.45
N MET A 251 7.83 -11.02 16.90
CA MET A 251 8.17 -9.62 17.18
C MET A 251 7.08 -8.67 16.65
N VAL A 252 6.60 -8.88 15.42
CA VAL A 252 5.52 -8.05 14.84
C VAL A 252 4.22 -8.23 15.61
N GLY A 253 3.86 -9.45 15.99
CA GLY A 253 2.68 -9.71 16.82
C GLY A 253 2.75 -9.00 18.19
N ARG A 254 3.90 -9.09 18.88
CA ARG A 254 4.12 -8.35 20.15
C ARG A 254 4.03 -6.84 20.00
N TYR A 255 4.45 -6.30 18.86
CA TYR A 255 4.31 -4.86 18.56
C TYR A 255 2.83 -4.47 18.51
N VAL A 256 1.99 -5.20 17.78
CA VAL A 256 0.53 -4.95 17.69
C VAL A 256 -0.12 -5.02 19.08
N VAL A 257 0.20 -6.07 19.85
CA VAL A 257 -0.30 -6.21 21.23
C VAL A 257 0.18 -5.06 22.13
N GLY A 258 1.39 -4.56 21.89
CA GLY A 258 1.92 -3.36 22.57
C GLY A 258 1.09 -2.11 22.30
N CYS A 259 0.64 -1.90 21.05
CA CYS A 259 -0.27 -0.80 20.69
C CYS A 259 -1.63 -0.93 21.40
N PHE A 260 -2.22 -2.12 21.43
CA PHE A 260 -3.45 -2.36 22.21
C PHE A 260 -3.29 -2.03 23.69
N LYS A 261 -2.16 -2.43 24.30
CA LYS A 261 -1.87 -2.12 25.71
C LYS A 261 -1.78 -0.62 25.97
N GLN A 262 -1.17 0.15 25.06
CA GLN A 262 -1.08 1.62 25.18
C GLN A 262 -2.46 2.26 25.21
N LEU A 263 -3.41 1.75 24.39
CA LEU A 263 -4.81 2.18 24.39
C LEU A 263 -5.69 1.47 25.43
N ARG A 264 -5.08 0.67 26.33
CA ARG A 264 -5.75 -0.08 27.40
C ARG A 264 -6.78 -1.09 26.90
N ILE A 265 -6.65 -1.54 25.65
CA ILE A 265 -7.48 -2.61 25.10
C ILE A 265 -6.97 -3.96 25.62
N ARG A 266 -7.87 -4.73 26.23
CA ARG A 266 -7.60 -6.06 26.79
C ARG A 266 -8.44 -7.16 26.14
N ASP A 267 -9.56 -6.77 25.53
CA ASP A 267 -10.51 -7.67 24.89
C ASP A 267 -10.30 -7.58 23.37
N TYR A 268 -9.59 -8.55 22.83
CA TYR A 268 -9.33 -8.71 21.40
C TYR A 268 -9.15 -10.20 21.07
N ASP A 269 -9.51 -10.58 19.86
CA ASP A 269 -9.25 -11.92 19.33
C ASP A 269 -7.91 -11.92 18.55
N GLU A 270 -7.11 -12.96 18.79
CA GLU A 270 -5.87 -13.24 18.10
C GLU A 270 -5.96 -14.60 17.42
N THR A 271 -5.71 -14.64 16.10
CA THR A 271 -5.75 -15.88 15.31
C THR A 271 -4.47 -16.03 14.50
N GLY A 272 -3.70 -17.05 14.80
CA GLY A 272 -2.43 -17.35 14.11
C GLY A 272 -1.30 -17.69 15.09
N PRO A 273 -0.03 -17.68 14.61
CA PRO A 273 0.38 -17.46 13.23
C PRO A 273 -0.02 -18.65 12.33
N LYS A 274 -0.40 -18.34 11.09
CA LYS A 274 -0.69 -19.34 10.05
C LYS A 274 0.02 -18.96 8.75
N THR A 275 0.39 -19.97 7.94
CA THR A 275 0.95 -19.74 6.62
C THR A 275 -0.12 -19.24 5.66
N VAL A 276 0.15 -18.14 4.96
CA VAL A 276 -0.73 -17.58 3.93
C VAL A 276 0.04 -17.35 2.64
N GLN A 277 -0.66 -17.48 1.52
CA GLN A 277 -0.11 -17.18 0.21
C GLN A 277 -0.44 -15.74 -0.20
N ALA A 278 0.59 -15.02 -0.66
CA ALA A 278 0.48 -13.70 -1.27
C ALA A 278 1.25 -13.69 -2.60
N GLY A 279 0.51 -13.79 -3.70
CA GLY A 279 1.11 -13.96 -5.03
C GLY A 279 1.94 -15.23 -5.13
N ASN A 280 3.21 -15.08 -5.47
CA ASN A 280 4.22 -16.16 -5.59
C ASN A 280 5.00 -16.39 -4.29
N LEU A 281 4.59 -15.80 -3.18
CA LEU A 281 5.27 -15.90 -1.89
C LEU A 281 4.33 -16.45 -0.81
N LEU A 282 4.93 -17.07 0.21
CA LEU A 282 4.30 -17.49 1.44
C LEU A 282 4.76 -16.59 2.59
N HIS A 283 3.86 -16.29 3.53
CA HIS A 283 4.12 -15.50 4.73
C HIS A 283 3.49 -16.14 5.95
N LEU A 284 4.01 -15.81 7.14
CA LEU A 284 3.33 -16.04 8.42
C LEU A 284 2.43 -14.85 8.74
N ARG A 285 1.15 -15.13 9.08
CA ARG A 285 0.15 -14.10 9.41
C ARG A 285 -0.54 -14.41 10.73
N THR A 286 -0.62 -13.39 11.59
CA THR A 286 -1.51 -13.34 12.76
C THR A 286 -2.51 -12.23 12.56
N GLU A 287 -3.80 -12.51 12.73
CA GLU A 287 -4.89 -11.56 12.64
C GLU A 287 -5.35 -11.15 14.05
N PHE A 288 -5.64 -9.87 14.21
CA PHE A 288 -6.15 -9.28 15.43
C PHE A 288 -7.49 -8.60 15.15
N ARG A 289 -8.50 -8.83 16.02
CA ARG A 289 -9.84 -8.24 15.91
C ARG A 289 -10.27 -7.65 17.24
N VAL A 290 -10.94 -6.49 17.17
CA VAL A 290 -11.52 -5.79 18.32
C VAL A 290 -12.97 -5.45 18.00
N ASP A 291 -13.90 -5.85 18.86
CA ASP A 291 -15.31 -5.43 18.77
C ASP A 291 -15.43 -3.96 19.20
N LEU A 292 -15.73 -3.08 18.25
CA LEU A 292 -15.81 -1.63 18.50
C LEU A 292 -16.96 -1.25 19.44
N LYS A 293 -17.97 -2.09 19.60
CA LYS A 293 -19.06 -1.86 20.57
C LYS A 293 -18.58 -1.94 22.02
N ARG A 294 -17.43 -2.60 22.25
CA ARG A 294 -16.82 -2.74 23.59
C ARG A 294 -15.73 -1.71 23.86
N VAL A 295 -15.42 -0.89 22.87
CA VAL A 295 -14.40 0.17 22.97
C VAL A 295 -15.08 1.48 23.34
N THR A 296 -14.60 2.12 24.41
CA THR A 296 -15.17 3.38 24.88
C THR A 296 -14.63 4.63 24.15
N SER A 297 -13.42 4.52 23.57
CA SER A 297 -12.81 5.63 22.81
C SER A 297 -13.42 5.74 21.42
N PRO A 298 -14.04 6.86 21.05
CA PRO A 298 -14.57 7.07 19.71
C PRO A 298 -13.47 7.20 18.64
N THR A 299 -12.24 7.55 19.04
CA THR A 299 -11.07 7.75 18.16
C THR A 299 -10.17 6.51 18.06
N PHE A 300 -10.60 5.38 18.64
CA PHE A 300 -9.75 4.19 18.78
C PHE A 300 -9.09 3.75 17.45
N ALA A 301 -9.86 3.70 16.35
CA ALA A 301 -9.32 3.26 15.06
C ALA A 301 -8.23 4.22 14.54
N THR A 302 -8.43 5.53 14.69
CA THR A 302 -7.45 6.57 14.34
C THR A 302 -6.23 6.50 15.24
N ASP A 303 -6.41 6.28 16.55
CA ASP A 303 -5.31 6.19 17.50
C ASP A 303 -4.48 4.92 17.25
N MET A 304 -5.13 3.80 16.91
CA MET A 304 -4.44 2.59 16.47
C MET A 304 -3.66 2.81 15.17
N LEU A 305 -4.21 3.50 14.19
CA LEU A 305 -3.51 3.84 12.94
C LEU A 305 -2.21 4.61 13.24
N ARG A 306 -2.28 5.62 14.12
CA ARG A 306 -1.11 6.42 14.52
C ARG A 306 -0.05 5.60 15.24
N LEU A 307 -0.46 4.68 16.12
CA LEU A 307 0.46 3.82 16.84
C LEU A 307 1.10 2.76 15.94
N LEU A 308 0.34 2.21 15.01
CA LEU A 308 0.81 1.16 14.12
C LEU A 308 1.74 1.70 13.02
N HIS A 309 1.56 2.92 12.54
CA HIS A 309 2.37 3.45 11.45
C HIS A 309 3.65 4.17 11.93
N PRO A 310 4.83 3.91 11.29
CA PRO A 310 5.13 2.72 10.50
C PRO A 310 5.26 1.48 11.38
N THR A 311 4.75 0.33 10.90
CA THR A 311 4.79 -0.90 11.69
C THR A 311 6.22 -1.43 11.85
N SER A 312 6.43 -2.31 12.84
CA SER A 312 7.70 -3.03 12.98
C SER A 312 7.99 -3.99 11.82
N ALA A 313 6.99 -4.27 10.96
CA ALA A 313 7.15 -5.05 9.75
C ALA A 313 7.84 -4.27 8.61
N VAL A 314 7.85 -2.92 8.68
CA VAL A 314 8.49 -2.06 7.67
C VAL A 314 9.51 -1.08 8.24
N GLY A 315 9.49 -0.80 9.55
CA GLY A 315 10.46 0.04 10.25
C GLY A 315 11.48 -0.77 11.05
N GLY A 316 11.04 -1.37 12.14
CA GLY A 316 11.86 -2.19 13.04
C GLY A 316 11.52 -1.98 14.52
N MET A 317 12.37 -2.50 15.41
CA MET A 317 12.17 -2.47 16.85
C MET A 317 13.49 -2.28 17.63
N PRO A 318 13.56 -1.40 18.65
CA PRO A 318 12.55 -0.36 18.96
C PRO A 318 12.39 0.64 17.81
N ARG A 319 11.18 1.21 17.66
CA ARG A 319 10.82 2.06 16.51
C ARG A 319 11.82 3.20 16.27
N GLU A 320 12.10 4.01 17.29
CA GLU A 320 12.97 5.18 17.17
C GLU A 320 14.41 4.80 16.76
N ALA A 321 14.97 3.76 17.37
CA ALA A 321 16.32 3.30 17.06
C ALA A 321 16.42 2.78 15.62
N ALA A 322 15.42 2.00 15.19
CA ALA A 322 15.35 1.46 13.83
C ALA A 322 15.17 2.57 12.77
N LEU A 323 14.24 3.51 12.97
CA LEU A 323 14.05 4.64 12.06
C LEU A 323 15.28 5.54 11.98
N GLY A 324 15.95 5.81 13.12
CA GLY A 324 17.20 6.55 13.14
C GLY A 324 18.35 5.82 12.42
N PHE A 325 18.39 4.49 12.45
CA PHE A 325 19.32 3.71 11.65
C PHE A 325 19.03 3.85 10.14
N LEU A 326 17.78 3.66 9.71
CA LEU A 326 17.38 3.78 8.32
C LEU A 326 17.71 5.17 7.75
N GLN A 327 17.39 6.23 8.48
CA GLN A 327 17.68 7.60 8.07
C GLN A 327 19.17 7.86 7.79
N ARG A 328 20.07 7.23 8.56
CA ARG A 328 21.52 7.40 8.40
C ARG A 328 22.15 6.50 7.34
N HIS A 329 21.56 5.33 7.07
CA HIS A 329 22.24 4.27 6.34
C HIS A 329 21.53 3.82 5.05
N GLU A 330 20.23 4.06 4.88
CA GLU A 330 19.48 3.58 3.71
C GLU A 330 19.80 4.35 2.43
N GLY A 331 20.20 5.63 2.55
CA GLY A 331 20.75 6.43 1.45
C GLY A 331 19.71 7.04 0.50
N TYR A 332 18.40 6.84 0.73
CA TYR A 332 17.34 7.46 -0.04
C TYR A 332 16.07 7.71 0.79
N ASP A 333 15.20 8.57 0.32
CA ASP A 333 13.88 8.79 0.91
C ASP A 333 12.88 7.79 0.32
N ARG A 334 12.22 7.04 1.19
CA ARG A 334 11.16 6.08 0.80
C ARG A 334 9.92 6.74 0.24
N THR A 335 9.71 8.00 0.53
CA THR A 335 8.50 8.75 0.21
C THR A 335 7.24 7.97 0.61
N TYR A 336 6.44 7.50 -0.35
CA TYR A 336 5.22 6.71 -0.07
C TYR A 336 5.45 5.19 0.02
N TYR A 337 6.63 4.68 -0.36
CA TYR A 337 6.96 3.27 -0.13
C TYR A 337 7.02 2.96 1.36
N SER A 338 6.41 1.88 1.80
CA SER A 338 6.23 1.50 3.23
C SER A 338 5.39 2.49 4.05
N GLY A 339 4.79 3.49 3.41
CA GLY A 339 3.68 4.27 3.96
C GLY A 339 2.39 3.45 3.95
N PHE A 340 1.24 4.11 3.90
CA PHE A 340 -0.03 3.41 3.76
C PHE A 340 -0.98 4.11 2.79
N LEU A 341 -1.95 3.35 2.25
CA LEU A 341 -2.97 3.86 1.35
C LEU A 341 -4.25 3.05 1.45
N GLY A 342 -5.34 3.66 1.02
CA GLY A 342 -6.61 2.96 0.90
C GLY A 342 -7.84 3.83 1.16
N PRO A 343 -9.05 3.28 0.94
CA PRO A 343 -10.31 3.98 1.13
C PRO A 343 -10.59 4.26 2.61
N VAL A 344 -11.04 5.48 2.90
CA VAL A 344 -11.49 5.98 4.20
C VAL A 344 -12.95 6.35 4.11
N ASN A 345 -13.77 5.84 5.02
CA ASN A 345 -15.22 6.05 5.06
C ASN A 345 -15.92 5.71 3.73
N LEU A 346 -15.42 4.69 3.03
CA LEU A 346 -15.97 4.17 1.78
C LEU A 346 -16.12 2.64 1.84
N PRO A 347 -17.25 2.08 1.36
CA PRO A 347 -18.38 2.77 0.70
C PRO A 347 -19.33 3.48 1.66
N ALA A 348 -19.16 3.35 2.97
CA ALA A 348 -20.05 3.94 3.98
C ALA A 348 -19.25 4.54 5.14
N PRO A 349 -19.83 5.50 5.89
CA PRO A 349 -19.23 6.04 7.11
C PRO A 349 -18.79 4.93 8.08
N GLY A 350 -17.59 5.04 8.65
CA GLY A 350 -17.00 4.05 9.55
C GLY A 350 -16.37 2.84 8.84
N THR A 351 -16.51 2.74 7.51
CA THR A 351 -15.85 1.69 6.72
C THR A 351 -14.56 2.22 6.11
N SER A 352 -13.43 1.74 6.61
CA SER A 352 -12.10 2.15 6.11
C SER A 352 -11.20 0.93 5.97
N ARG A 353 -10.35 0.91 4.96
CA ARG A 353 -9.40 -0.17 4.70
C ARG A 353 -8.08 0.40 4.23
N LEU A 354 -7.11 0.40 5.13
CA LEU A 354 -5.78 0.93 4.88
C LEU A 354 -4.76 -0.20 4.81
N PHE A 355 -3.90 -0.13 3.82
CA PHE A 355 -2.88 -1.15 3.53
C PHE A 355 -1.50 -0.52 3.57
N VAL A 356 -0.50 -1.27 4.00
CA VAL A 356 0.90 -0.83 3.90
C VAL A 356 1.29 -0.80 2.42
N ASN A 357 1.86 0.31 1.95
CA ASN A 357 2.23 0.48 0.53
C ASN A 357 3.52 -0.28 0.20
N LEU A 358 3.35 -1.58 -0.02
CA LEU A 358 4.40 -2.52 -0.39
C LEU A 358 4.16 -3.11 -1.77
N ARG A 359 5.21 -3.78 -2.32
CA ARG A 359 5.12 -4.37 -3.65
C ARG A 359 4.57 -3.35 -4.63
N CYS A 360 5.20 -2.18 -4.64
CA CYS A 360 4.80 -1.03 -5.44
C CYS A 360 5.96 -0.48 -6.25
N MET A 361 5.60 0.31 -7.24
CA MET A 361 6.52 1.10 -8.05
C MET A 361 5.99 2.51 -8.26
N GLN A 362 6.89 3.47 -8.41
CA GLN A 362 6.58 4.82 -8.86
C GLN A 362 6.88 4.92 -10.36
N LEU A 363 5.89 5.35 -11.12
CA LEU A 363 6.03 5.53 -12.57
C LEU A 363 6.60 6.91 -12.90
N ARG A 364 7.57 6.93 -13.82
CA ARG A 364 8.18 8.12 -14.43
C ARG A 364 7.95 8.07 -15.94
N PRO A 365 8.25 9.11 -16.70
CA PRO A 365 7.97 9.13 -18.14
C PRO A 365 8.60 7.98 -18.95
N THR A 366 9.80 7.55 -18.57
CA THR A 366 10.58 6.53 -19.29
C THR A 366 10.99 5.33 -18.46
N GLU A 367 10.73 5.37 -17.15
CA GLU A 367 11.21 4.37 -16.22
C GLU A 367 10.26 4.19 -15.03
N ALA A 368 10.34 3.06 -14.37
CA ALA A 368 9.69 2.78 -13.10
C ALA A 368 10.74 2.63 -11.99
N ILE A 369 10.42 3.15 -10.81
CA ILE A 369 11.20 2.96 -9.60
C ILE A 369 10.50 1.90 -8.77
N LEU A 370 11.10 0.73 -8.64
CA LEU A 370 10.57 -0.39 -7.87
C LEU A 370 11.21 -0.41 -6.49
N TYR A 371 10.45 -0.77 -5.47
CA TYR A 371 10.90 -0.79 -4.08
C TYR A 371 10.75 -2.17 -3.45
N ALA A 372 11.76 -2.61 -2.71
CA ALA A 372 11.68 -3.81 -1.87
C ALA A 372 12.56 -3.70 -0.63
N GLY A 373 12.13 -4.35 0.45
CA GLY A 373 12.88 -4.41 1.70
C GLY A 373 12.77 -5.76 2.37
N THR A 374 13.68 -6.02 3.33
CA THR A 374 13.74 -7.25 4.11
C THR A 374 13.92 -6.97 5.59
N GLY A 375 13.34 -7.82 6.44
CA GLY A 375 13.46 -7.74 7.88
C GLY A 375 14.78 -8.35 8.38
N LEU A 376 15.62 -7.52 8.98
CA LEU A 376 16.95 -7.90 9.43
C LEU A 376 16.97 -8.18 10.94
N THR A 377 17.59 -9.28 11.30
CA THR A 377 17.85 -9.74 12.68
C THR A 377 19.32 -10.16 12.81
N THR A 378 19.73 -10.65 13.97
CA THR A 378 21.09 -11.17 14.19
C THR A 378 21.50 -12.30 13.24
N GLU A 379 20.52 -13.04 12.70
CA GLU A 379 20.69 -14.21 11.84
C GLU A 379 20.60 -13.89 10.33
N SER A 380 20.45 -12.61 9.96
CA SER A 380 20.33 -12.21 8.55
C SER A 380 21.66 -12.40 7.80
N ASP A 381 21.53 -13.00 6.62
CA ASP A 381 22.64 -13.23 5.68
C ASP A 381 22.54 -12.25 4.51
N PRO A 382 23.54 -11.41 4.25
CA PRO A 382 23.46 -10.35 3.23
C PRO A 382 23.07 -10.85 1.84
N ALA A 383 23.61 -11.98 1.38
CA ALA A 383 23.32 -12.49 0.05
C ALA A 383 21.87 -13.04 -0.06
N LYS A 384 21.35 -13.63 1.02
CA LYS A 384 19.94 -14.10 1.06
C LYS A 384 18.97 -12.94 1.12
N GLU A 385 19.29 -11.90 1.89
CA GLU A 385 18.45 -10.69 1.97
C GLU A 385 18.39 -9.96 0.62
N TRP A 386 19.51 -9.88 -0.11
CA TRP A 386 19.50 -9.40 -1.48
C TRP A 386 18.57 -10.22 -2.37
N GLN A 387 18.66 -11.54 -2.35
CA GLN A 387 17.79 -12.43 -3.15
C GLN A 387 16.32 -12.24 -2.78
N GLU A 388 16.01 -12.02 -1.51
CA GLU A 388 14.63 -11.76 -1.07
C GLU A 388 14.10 -10.45 -1.64
N THR A 389 14.91 -9.37 -1.71
CA THR A 389 14.48 -8.14 -2.39
C THR A 389 14.22 -8.37 -3.87
N GLU A 390 15.07 -9.16 -4.58
CA GLU A 390 14.86 -9.50 -5.98
C GLU A 390 13.53 -10.23 -6.20
N MET A 391 13.18 -11.19 -5.33
CA MET A 391 11.90 -11.89 -5.41
C MET A 391 10.70 -10.94 -5.20
N LYS A 392 10.83 -9.99 -4.27
CA LYS A 392 9.78 -9.01 -3.96
C LYS A 392 9.57 -8.01 -5.08
N LEU A 393 10.63 -7.57 -5.76
CA LEU A 393 10.54 -6.66 -6.90
C LEU A 393 9.77 -7.27 -8.08
N ARG A 394 9.84 -8.59 -8.26
CA ARG A 394 9.11 -9.29 -9.35
C ARG A 394 7.60 -9.15 -9.25
N THR A 395 7.04 -8.90 -8.05
CA THR A 395 5.59 -8.77 -7.88
C THR A 395 5.00 -7.70 -8.80
N VAL A 396 5.59 -6.50 -8.82
CA VAL A 396 5.16 -5.41 -9.71
C VAL A 396 6.01 -5.32 -10.97
N GLY A 397 7.22 -5.86 -10.97
CA GLY A 397 8.10 -5.89 -12.13
C GLY A 397 7.58 -6.75 -13.27
N SER A 398 6.72 -7.75 -12.98
CA SER A 398 6.14 -8.65 -13.99
C SER A 398 5.38 -7.92 -15.10
N VAL A 399 4.72 -6.78 -14.79
CA VAL A 399 3.97 -6.00 -15.79
C VAL A 399 4.87 -5.09 -16.65
N LEU A 400 6.17 -5.08 -16.39
CA LEU A 400 7.18 -4.38 -17.20
C LEU A 400 7.89 -5.33 -18.17
N ASP A 401 7.71 -6.63 -18.02
CA ASP A 401 8.37 -7.67 -18.81
C ASP A 401 7.46 -8.13 -19.98
N GLU A 402 6.27 -7.57 -20.12
CA GLU A 402 5.29 -7.79 -21.21
C GLU A 402 5.44 -6.71 -22.29
#